data_5c7177026ccc86a95c3ffb1b27f9b056
#
_entry.id   5c7177026ccc86a95c3ffb1b27f9b056
#
_cell.length_a   1.000
_cell.length_b   1.000
_cell.length_c   1.000
_cell.angle_alpha   90.00
_cell.angle_beta   90.00
_cell.angle_gamma   90.00
#
_symmetry.space_group_name_H-M   'P 1'
#
loop_
_entity.id
_entity.type
_entity.pdbx_description
1 polymer ?
#
loop_
_entity_poly.entity_id
_entity_poly.type
_entity_poly.pdbx_seq_one_letter_code
_entity_poly.pdbx_strand_id
1 'polypeptide(L)'
;MRRKTGMMKKLKSNWQAIALTVVVLLSLFISWIVWTNPFPFEGARHENFNNNQSQQYTPQSMGDVYLPTKAVETNEKGTQNQLYSPKANLILSVKKELEDWKLGRTNVVKQNNSDVYLSYLRRRNSLMLTYPDEVPSSVFNETFSQSIDTDRVNQINHIVIPLNGQHEIYLLGDHHYSVYRVRVEKGKFNRIRQLLKSMDRIPVDHKIINGIAVMMYPRPFELPALGYQITAQNIDTLSASLMSTNQHITITANRNGNETTYTDGTNRRLIFNRQNGTLKYENYLSKDDRESTSQIFPHFYNKLTTIGIPLDNLRYDEVSEHGRRLNYRAYVNSFPIFNSDGYGEVTLESTSGGNERFWLSLYSLQVPLPIDHQMVKLPSSADVINQLHATNRMRDIKDLRVGYIWKTDKDSHVVKLVPTYFIKYRGHWVEYTELEK
;
A
#
# COMPACT_ATOMS: atom_id res chain seq x y z
N MET A 1 -53.59 -53.62 13.01
CA MET A 1 -52.22 -53.60 12.50
C MET A 1 -52.12 -53.39 10.98
N ARG A 2 -52.94 -52.46 10.40
CA ARG A 2 -53.05 -52.26 8.91
C ARG A 2 -52.99 -50.82 8.46
N ARG A 3 -52.47 -49.85 9.27
CA ARG A 3 -52.34 -48.42 8.88
C ARG A 3 -50.93 -47.90 8.66
N LYS A 4 -49.86 -48.67 8.95
CA LYS A 4 -48.47 -48.23 8.79
C LYS A 4 -47.85 -48.54 7.42
N THR A 5 -48.39 -49.45 6.64
CA THR A 5 -47.84 -49.89 5.34
C THR A 5 -48.17 -48.95 4.17
N GLY A 6 -49.25 -48.15 4.26
CA GLY A 6 -49.65 -47.21 3.21
C GLY A 6 -48.82 -45.92 3.15
N MET A 7 -48.28 -45.50 4.27
CA MET A 7 -47.54 -44.26 4.39
C MET A 7 -46.11 -44.41 3.83
N MET A 8 -45.47 -45.56 4.01
CA MET A 8 -44.13 -45.84 3.49
C MET A 8 -44.09 -46.02 1.95
N LYS A 9 -45.18 -46.52 1.32
CA LYS A 9 -45.24 -46.62 -0.15
C LYS A 9 -45.43 -45.26 -0.83
N LYS A 10 -46.16 -44.30 -0.25
CA LYS A 10 -46.28 -42.92 -0.73
C LYS A 10 -44.96 -42.13 -0.58
N LEU A 11 -44.17 -42.40 0.45
CA LEU A 11 -42.83 -41.79 0.58
C LEU A 11 -41.85 -42.24 -0.51
N LYS A 12 -41.90 -43.53 -0.92
CA LYS A 12 -41.03 -44.04 -2.00
C LYS A 12 -41.41 -43.50 -3.39
N SER A 13 -42.68 -43.17 -3.63
CA SER A 13 -43.17 -42.63 -4.91
C SER A 13 -42.78 -41.15 -5.10
N ASN A 14 -42.58 -40.40 -4.01
CA ASN A 14 -42.27 -38.96 -4.08
C ASN A 14 -40.82 -38.64 -3.66
N TRP A 15 -39.95 -39.66 -3.59
CA TRP A 15 -38.53 -39.47 -3.20
C TRP A 15 -37.80 -38.43 -4.06
N GLN A 16 -38.05 -38.45 -5.39
CA GLN A 16 -37.45 -37.48 -6.31
C GLN A 16 -37.96 -36.05 -6.05
N ALA A 17 -39.27 -35.88 -5.75
CA ALA A 17 -39.80 -34.56 -5.42
C ALA A 17 -39.30 -34.07 -4.07
N ILE A 18 -39.14 -34.95 -3.06
CA ILE A 18 -38.56 -34.61 -1.76
C ILE A 18 -37.10 -34.25 -1.90
N ALA A 19 -36.32 -35.02 -2.68
CA ALA A 19 -34.90 -34.72 -2.94
C ALA A 19 -34.73 -33.38 -3.67
N LEU A 20 -35.58 -33.09 -4.68
CA LEU A 20 -35.54 -31.81 -5.38
C LEU A 20 -35.86 -30.62 -4.44
N THR A 21 -36.89 -30.79 -3.59
CA THR A 21 -37.25 -29.75 -2.61
C THR A 21 -36.12 -29.48 -1.63
N VAL A 22 -35.43 -30.53 -1.15
CA VAL A 22 -34.27 -30.38 -0.26
C VAL A 22 -33.15 -29.64 -0.95
N VAL A 23 -32.83 -29.96 -2.22
CA VAL A 23 -31.78 -29.27 -3.00
C VAL A 23 -32.15 -27.80 -3.22
N VAL A 24 -33.39 -27.49 -3.53
CA VAL A 24 -33.85 -26.10 -3.69
C VAL A 24 -33.77 -25.33 -2.38
N LEU A 25 -34.20 -25.92 -1.25
CA LEU A 25 -34.10 -25.30 0.07
C LEU A 25 -32.61 -25.08 0.47
N LEU A 26 -31.76 -26.05 0.16
CA LEU A 26 -30.32 -25.93 0.41
C LEU A 26 -29.69 -24.81 -0.44
N SER A 27 -30.09 -24.72 -1.71
CA SER A 27 -29.66 -23.65 -2.60
C SER A 27 -30.14 -22.28 -2.13
N LEU A 28 -31.37 -22.15 -1.69
CA LEU A 28 -31.90 -20.91 -1.12
C LEU A 28 -31.20 -20.56 0.20
N PHE A 29 -30.92 -21.55 1.04
CA PHE A 29 -30.16 -21.36 2.29
C PHE A 29 -28.71 -20.91 2.06
N ILE A 30 -28.04 -21.53 1.09
CA ILE A 30 -26.69 -21.11 0.69
C ILE A 30 -26.72 -19.70 0.08
N SER A 31 -27.70 -19.41 -0.78
CA SER A 31 -27.91 -18.06 -1.32
C SER A 31 -28.18 -17.05 -0.22
N TRP A 32 -28.98 -17.41 0.76
CA TRP A 32 -29.24 -16.53 1.92
C TRP A 32 -28.00 -16.32 2.80
N ILE A 33 -27.19 -17.37 3.03
CA ILE A 33 -25.89 -17.25 3.72
C ILE A 33 -24.93 -16.34 2.93
N VAL A 34 -24.88 -16.47 1.61
CA VAL A 34 -24.05 -15.60 0.75
C VAL A 34 -24.56 -14.16 0.79
N TRP A 35 -25.86 -13.93 0.90
CA TRP A 35 -26.45 -12.59 0.97
C TRP A 35 -26.41 -11.96 2.37
N THR A 36 -26.52 -12.76 3.43
CA THR A 36 -26.56 -12.27 4.82
C THR A 36 -25.23 -12.33 5.55
N ASN A 37 -24.26 -13.11 5.06
CA ASN A 37 -22.86 -13.02 5.42
C ASN A 37 -22.12 -12.40 4.25
N PRO A 38 -22.05 -11.07 4.13
CA PRO A 38 -20.97 -10.47 3.38
C PRO A 38 -19.70 -10.88 4.12
N PHE A 39 -18.98 -11.88 3.59
CA PHE A 39 -17.60 -12.08 3.99
C PHE A 39 -16.96 -10.69 3.96
N PRO A 40 -16.30 -10.25 5.03
CA PRO A 40 -15.62 -8.97 5.02
C PRO A 40 -14.36 -9.05 4.15
N PHE A 41 -14.55 -9.25 2.86
CA PHE A 41 -13.63 -8.85 1.83
C PHE A 41 -13.85 -7.35 1.59
N GLU A 42 -13.68 -6.54 2.63
CA GLU A 42 -13.44 -5.11 2.47
C GLU A 42 -12.04 -4.92 1.91
N GLY A 43 -11.92 -5.20 0.65
CA GLY A 43 -10.70 -5.13 -0.16
C GLY A 43 -10.92 -5.67 -1.57
N ALA A 44 -11.95 -6.52 -1.77
CA ALA A 44 -12.39 -6.94 -3.09
C ALA A 44 -13.89 -6.63 -3.21
N ARG A 45 -14.23 -5.46 -3.74
CA ARG A 45 -15.59 -5.20 -4.20
C ARG A 45 -15.88 -6.16 -5.34
N HIS A 46 -16.88 -7.03 -5.15
CA HIS A 46 -17.47 -7.81 -6.24
C HIS A 46 -18.03 -6.85 -7.29
N GLU A 47 -17.32 -6.70 -8.40
CA GLU A 47 -17.91 -6.21 -9.62
C GLU A 47 -18.62 -7.37 -10.31
N ASN A 48 -19.92 -7.19 -10.56
CA ASN A 48 -20.73 -8.07 -11.36
C ASN A 48 -20.10 -8.26 -12.74
N PHE A 49 -19.77 -9.50 -13.10
CA PHE A 49 -19.45 -9.90 -14.46
C PHE A 49 -20.68 -9.72 -15.34
N ASN A 50 -20.87 -8.53 -15.88
CA ASN A 50 -21.69 -8.28 -17.06
C ASN A 50 -20.85 -7.55 -18.10
N ASN A 51 -20.78 -8.19 -19.26
CA ASN A 51 -20.11 -7.75 -20.48
C ASN A 51 -20.37 -6.27 -20.82
N ASN A 52 -19.30 -5.59 -21.25
CA ASN A 52 -19.32 -4.33 -21.99
C ASN A 52 -19.76 -3.08 -21.22
N GLN A 53 -19.10 -2.78 -20.10
CA GLN A 53 -19.02 -1.40 -19.61
C GLN A 53 -17.57 -1.13 -19.15
N SER A 54 -17.04 0.01 -19.58
CA SER A 54 -15.80 0.60 -19.06
C SER A 54 -15.78 0.46 -17.54
N GLN A 55 -14.76 -0.22 -16.99
CA GLN A 55 -14.56 -0.36 -15.54
C GLN A 55 -14.63 1.03 -14.92
N GLN A 56 -15.71 1.28 -14.21
CA GLN A 56 -15.90 2.52 -13.46
C GLN A 56 -15.13 2.35 -12.15
N TYR A 57 -13.82 2.69 -12.18
CA TYR A 57 -12.98 2.74 -10.99
C TYR A 57 -13.65 3.68 -9.98
N THR A 58 -13.99 3.18 -8.81
CA THR A 58 -14.39 4.06 -7.71
C THR A 58 -13.13 4.80 -7.28
N PRO A 59 -13.04 6.13 -7.43
CA PRO A 59 -11.85 6.86 -7.07
C PRO A 59 -11.61 6.68 -5.56
N GLN A 60 -10.47 6.14 -5.19
CA GLN A 60 -10.02 6.15 -3.81
C GLN A 60 -9.74 7.60 -3.40
N SER A 61 -10.03 7.93 -2.15
CA SER A 61 -9.71 9.25 -1.63
C SER A 61 -8.20 9.49 -1.61
N MET A 62 -7.77 10.74 -1.68
CA MET A 62 -6.37 11.10 -1.48
C MET A 62 -5.82 10.48 -0.18
N GLY A 63 -6.62 10.51 0.90
CA GLY A 63 -6.25 9.92 2.17
C GLY A 63 -6.02 8.41 2.14
N ASP A 64 -6.57 7.68 1.15
CA ASP A 64 -6.33 6.24 1.03
C ASP A 64 -4.99 5.93 0.34
N VAL A 65 -4.55 6.79 -0.60
CA VAL A 65 -3.25 6.67 -1.27
C VAL A 65 -2.11 7.03 -0.31
N TYR A 66 -2.33 8.03 0.56
CA TYR A 66 -1.33 8.51 1.53
C TYR A 66 -1.51 7.91 2.93
N LEU A 67 -1.95 6.66 3.02
CA LEU A 67 -2.01 5.94 4.29
C LEU A 67 -0.62 5.53 4.78
N PRO A 68 -0.40 5.47 6.10
CA PRO A 68 0.69 4.66 6.65
C PRO A 68 0.64 3.23 6.12
N THR A 69 1.76 2.57 6.01
CA THR A 69 1.82 1.22 5.44
C THR A 69 2.17 0.14 6.46
N LYS A 70 2.68 0.53 7.63
CA LYS A 70 3.03 -0.40 8.71
C LYS A 70 2.33 -0.03 10.00
N ALA A 71 1.98 -1.05 10.78
CA ALA A 71 1.43 -0.93 12.12
C ALA A 71 2.27 -1.78 13.08
N VAL A 72 2.73 -1.20 14.18
CA VAL A 72 3.53 -1.86 15.21
C VAL A 72 2.88 -1.69 16.58
N GLU A 73 2.56 -2.79 17.24
CA GLU A 73 2.10 -2.81 18.62
C GLU A 73 3.32 -2.95 19.55
N THR A 74 3.43 -2.08 20.52
CA THR A 74 4.36 -2.25 21.66
C THR A 74 3.54 -2.58 22.88
N ASN A 75 3.73 -3.77 23.44
CA ASN A 75 2.99 -4.22 24.61
C ASN A 75 3.48 -3.55 25.92
N GLU A 76 2.86 -3.88 27.06
CA GLU A 76 3.23 -3.35 28.38
C GLU A 76 4.65 -3.71 28.81
N LYS A 77 5.17 -4.86 28.33
CA LYS A 77 6.53 -5.32 28.61
C LYS A 77 7.58 -4.66 27.71
N GLY A 78 7.15 -3.90 26.69
CA GLY A 78 8.03 -3.24 25.73
C GLY A 78 8.40 -4.13 24.53
N THR A 79 7.76 -5.29 24.36
CA THR A 79 7.94 -6.12 23.15
C THR A 79 7.20 -5.49 22.00
N GLN A 80 7.88 -5.31 20.87
CA GLN A 80 7.32 -4.77 19.63
C GLN A 80 6.93 -5.88 18.66
N ASN A 81 5.77 -5.75 18.03
CA ASN A 81 5.32 -6.65 16.98
C ASN A 81 4.74 -5.85 15.83
N GLN A 82 5.20 -6.11 14.61
CA GLN A 82 4.52 -5.66 13.41
C GLN A 82 3.20 -6.44 13.28
N LEU A 83 2.13 -5.71 13.07
CA LEU A 83 0.80 -6.26 12.87
C LEU A 83 0.48 -6.33 11.39
N TYR A 84 -0.07 -7.44 10.95
CA TYR A 84 -0.59 -7.59 9.60
C TYR A 84 -1.79 -8.53 9.58
N SER A 85 -2.55 -8.52 8.50
CA SER A 85 -3.60 -9.51 8.30
C SER A 85 -3.88 -9.67 6.80
N PRO A 86 -3.96 -10.89 6.29
CA PRO A 86 -4.40 -11.14 4.93
C PRO A 86 -5.92 -10.94 4.73
N LYS A 87 -6.68 -10.80 5.84
CA LYS A 87 -8.15 -10.74 5.83
C LYS A 87 -8.71 -9.35 6.12
N ALA A 88 -7.93 -8.45 6.69
CA ALA A 88 -8.41 -7.13 7.11
C ALA A 88 -7.30 -6.07 6.98
N ASN A 89 -7.67 -4.90 6.47
CA ASN A 89 -6.76 -3.77 6.44
C ASN A 89 -6.85 -2.99 7.77
N LEU A 90 -5.94 -3.31 8.71
CA LEU A 90 -5.88 -2.66 10.01
C LEU A 90 -5.74 -1.14 9.90
N ILE A 91 -4.86 -0.67 9.01
CA ILE A 91 -4.55 0.75 8.88
C ILE A 91 -5.77 1.54 8.41
N LEU A 92 -6.52 0.99 7.44
CA LEU A 92 -7.77 1.59 6.99
C LEU A 92 -8.83 1.61 8.11
N SER A 93 -8.90 0.56 8.94
CA SER A 93 -9.80 0.50 10.10
C SER A 93 -9.42 1.53 11.17
N VAL A 94 -8.12 1.72 11.41
CA VAL A 94 -7.61 2.76 12.33
C VAL A 94 -7.85 4.15 11.75
N LYS A 95 -7.69 4.37 10.43
CA LYS A 95 -8.03 5.63 9.75
C LYS A 95 -9.49 5.99 10.04
N LYS A 96 -10.44 5.09 9.74
CA LYS A 96 -11.88 5.32 10.00
C LYS A 96 -12.17 5.69 11.46
N GLU A 97 -11.45 5.09 12.42
CA GLU A 97 -11.61 5.45 13.84
C GLU A 97 -11.03 6.83 14.14
N LEU A 98 -9.86 7.16 13.58
CA LEU A 98 -9.22 8.47 13.79
C LEU A 98 -9.96 9.63 13.12
N GLU A 99 -10.69 9.40 12.03
CA GLU A 99 -11.56 10.40 11.39
C GLU A 99 -12.67 10.91 12.33
N ASP A 100 -13.15 10.06 13.23
CA ASP A 100 -14.14 10.41 14.27
C ASP A 100 -13.53 11.15 15.49
N TRP A 101 -12.19 11.21 15.55
CA TRP A 101 -11.52 11.85 16.67
C TRP A 101 -11.42 13.37 16.46
N LYS A 102 -11.29 14.09 17.56
CA LYS A 102 -10.97 15.52 17.54
C LYS A 102 -9.62 15.73 18.19
N LEU A 103 -8.65 16.10 17.37
CA LEU A 103 -7.31 16.50 17.82
C LEU A 103 -7.30 17.98 18.17
N GLY A 104 -6.58 18.31 19.23
CA GLY A 104 -6.46 19.67 19.73
C GLY A 104 -5.04 20.20 19.60
N ARG A 105 -4.60 20.94 20.60
CA ARG A 105 -3.32 21.64 20.58
C ARG A 105 -2.12 20.70 20.41
N THR A 106 -1.20 21.10 19.55
CA THR A 106 0.09 20.45 19.32
C THR A 106 1.21 21.17 20.07
N ASN A 107 2.08 20.42 20.74
CA ASN A 107 3.27 20.93 21.44
C ASN A 107 4.51 20.12 21.04
N VAL A 108 5.64 20.80 20.87
CA VAL A 108 6.93 20.15 20.70
C VAL A 108 7.35 19.53 22.03
N VAL A 109 7.68 18.25 22.03
CA VAL A 109 8.25 17.55 23.19
C VAL A 109 9.76 17.64 23.16
N LYS A 110 10.38 17.25 22.02
CA LYS A 110 11.82 17.26 21.81
C LYS A 110 12.15 17.27 20.32
N GLN A 111 13.32 17.83 20.01
CA GLN A 111 13.93 17.75 18.68
C GLN A 111 15.43 17.49 18.83
N ASN A 112 16.06 16.98 17.79
CA ASN A 112 17.50 16.72 17.70
C ASN A 112 18.03 15.79 18.83
N ASN A 113 17.23 14.85 19.28
CA ASN A 113 17.63 13.90 20.32
C ASN A 113 17.17 12.47 19.96
N SER A 114 18.10 11.67 19.48
CA SER A 114 17.87 10.30 19.04
C SER A 114 17.38 9.36 20.13
N ASP A 115 17.86 9.53 21.38
CA ASP A 115 17.48 8.64 22.50
C ASP A 115 16.03 8.89 22.91
N VAL A 116 15.63 10.16 23.04
CA VAL A 116 14.24 10.53 23.31
C VAL A 116 13.36 10.04 22.17
N TYR A 117 13.76 10.29 20.91
CA TYR A 117 13.03 9.84 19.74
C TYR A 117 12.82 8.31 19.75
N LEU A 118 13.88 7.52 19.96
CA LEU A 118 13.82 6.07 20.04
C LEU A 118 12.93 5.59 21.20
N SER A 119 12.89 6.31 22.32
CA SER A 119 12.01 5.98 23.44
C SER A 119 10.53 6.11 23.07
N TYR A 120 10.18 7.03 22.15
CA TYR A 120 8.81 7.18 21.61
C TYR A 120 8.50 6.14 20.55
N LEU A 121 9.43 5.75 19.69
CA LEU A 121 9.29 4.62 18.77
C LEU A 121 9.02 3.31 19.51
N ARG A 122 9.58 3.16 20.72
CA ARG A 122 9.44 1.98 21.60
C ARG A 122 8.46 2.21 22.74
N ARG A 123 7.57 3.22 22.63
CA ARG A 123 6.65 3.56 23.71
C ARG A 123 5.78 2.37 24.08
N ARG A 124 5.82 1.96 25.36
CA ARG A 124 5.05 0.82 25.87
C ARG A 124 3.55 1.08 25.79
N ASN A 125 2.81 0.00 25.61
CA ASN A 125 1.34 0.01 25.53
C ASN A 125 0.84 1.03 24.50
N SER A 126 1.32 0.90 23.26
CA SER A 126 0.97 1.79 22.15
C SER A 126 0.83 1.04 20.83
N LEU A 127 0.07 1.62 19.93
CA LEU A 127 0.06 1.34 18.50
C LEU A 127 0.83 2.45 17.79
N MET A 128 1.78 2.08 16.96
CA MET A 128 2.48 2.99 16.07
C MET A 128 2.11 2.68 14.61
N LEU A 129 1.68 3.70 13.89
CA LEU A 129 1.51 3.66 12.43
C LEU A 129 2.70 4.35 11.79
N THR A 130 3.25 3.75 10.73
CA THR A 130 4.46 4.24 10.08
C THR A 130 4.20 4.46 8.60
N TYR A 131 4.51 5.66 8.11
CA TYR A 131 4.60 5.97 6.69
C TYR A 131 5.88 5.35 6.11
N PRO A 132 5.91 5.01 4.82
CA PRO A 132 7.12 4.48 4.18
C PRO A 132 8.25 5.51 4.11
N ASP A 133 7.89 6.78 3.97
CA ASP A 133 8.77 7.94 4.01
C ASP A 133 7.99 9.13 4.59
N GLU A 134 8.66 10.26 4.80
CA GLU A 134 8.04 11.44 5.40
C GLU A 134 6.89 12.00 4.57
N VAL A 135 5.84 12.48 5.25
CA VAL A 135 4.73 13.21 4.64
C VAL A 135 4.56 14.57 5.29
N PRO A 136 4.15 15.60 4.55
CA PRO A 136 3.76 16.88 5.14
C PRO A 136 2.58 16.71 6.11
N SER A 137 2.51 17.51 7.14
CA SER A 137 1.39 17.49 8.10
C SER A 137 0.04 17.82 7.46
N SER A 138 0.02 18.53 6.32
CA SER A 138 -1.18 18.75 5.52
C SER A 138 -1.75 17.43 4.97
N VAL A 139 -0.87 16.50 4.55
CA VAL A 139 -1.27 15.15 4.11
C VAL A 139 -1.86 14.34 5.27
N PHE A 140 -1.29 14.44 6.48
CA PHE A 140 -1.88 13.85 7.68
C PHE A 140 -3.28 14.41 7.95
N ASN A 141 -3.45 15.73 7.88
CA ASN A 141 -4.73 16.39 8.08
C ASN A 141 -5.78 15.88 7.09
N GLU A 142 -5.44 15.79 5.82
CA GLU A 142 -6.32 15.27 4.76
C GLU A 142 -6.65 13.79 4.98
N THR A 143 -5.61 12.97 5.27
CA THR A 143 -5.76 11.52 5.43
C THR A 143 -6.67 11.14 6.58
N PHE A 144 -6.59 11.84 7.71
CA PHE A 144 -7.32 11.52 8.95
C PHE A 144 -8.43 12.51 9.27
N SER A 145 -8.78 13.41 8.34
CA SER A 145 -9.80 14.45 8.54
C SER A 145 -9.55 15.28 9.81
N GLN A 146 -8.29 15.69 10.00
CA GLN A 146 -7.85 16.46 11.17
C GLN A 146 -7.44 17.88 10.77
N SER A 147 -7.09 18.70 11.76
CA SER A 147 -6.63 20.08 11.58
C SER A 147 -5.55 20.45 12.59
N ILE A 148 -4.45 19.67 12.60
CA ILE A 148 -3.29 20.04 13.42
C ILE A 148 -2.55 21.23 12.82
N ASP A 149 -1.81 21.94 13.67
CA ASP A 149 -1.03 23.11 13.29
C ASP A 149 0.16 22.74 12.39
N THR A 150 0.04 23.03 11.09
CA THR A 150 1.03 22.69 10.05
C THR A 150 2.30 23.55 10.14
N ASP A 151 2.27 24.71 10.78
CA ASP A 151 3.44 25.56 10.96
C ASP A 151 4.39 25.00 12.02
N ARG A 152 3.83 24.23 12.96
CA ARG A 152 4.60 23.60 14.05
C ARG A 152 5.08 22.20 13.70
N VAL A 153 4.29 21.46 12.93
CA VAL A 153 4.60 20.07 12.52
C VAL A 153 4.79 20.06 11.02
N ASN A 154 6.02 20.05 10.55
CA ASN A 154 6.31 20.11 9.13
C ASN A 154 6.15 18.74 8.45
N GLN A 155 6.77 17.71 9.02
CA GLN A 155 6.88 16.38 8.43
C GLN A 155 6.61 15.30 9.48
N ILE A 156 6.01 14.20 9.05
CA ILE A 156 5.58 13.09 9.91
C ILE A 156 6.00 11.77 9.24
N ASN A 157 6.68 10.91 10.01
CA ASN A 157 6.99 9.53 9.64
C ASN A 157 6.17 8.53 10.45
N HIS A 158 5.89 8.86 11.74
CA HIS A 158 5.17 7.93 12.61
C HIS A 158 4.08 8.62 13.41
N ILE A 159 3.00 7.88 13.66
CA ILE A 159 1.88 8.25 14.53
C ILE A 159 1.85 7.25 15.67
N VAL A 160 2.13 7.69 16.90
CA VAL A 160 2.11 6.82 18.09
C VAL A 160 0.85 7.10 18.89
N ILE A 161 0.03 6.08 19.07
CA ILE A 161 -1.25 6.11 19.78
C ILE A 161 -1.11 5.32 21.07
N PRO A 162 -0.99 5.96 22.25
CA PRO A 162 -0.98 5.26 23.53
C PRO A 162 -2.28 4.50 23.75
N LEU A 163 -2.19 3.26 24.20
CA LEU A 163 -3.35 2.41 24.46
C LEU A 163 -3.77 2.38 25.95
N ASN A 164 -3.09 3.14 26.80
CA ASN A 164 -3.32 3.20 28.24
C ASN A 164 -4.36 4.23 28.70
N GLY A 165 -5.11 4.80 27.76
CA GLY A 165 -6.16 5.79 28.06
C GLY A 165 -5.65 7.22 28.25
N GLN A 166 -4.40 7.51 27.96
CA GLN A 166 -3.90 8.89 27.86
C GLN A 166 -4.59 9.60 26.69
N HIS A 167 -5.15 10.80 26.94
CA HIS A 167 -5.82 11.57 25.92
C HIS A 167 -4.83 12.38 25.07
N GLU A 168 -3.88 11.66 24.46
CA GLU A 168 -2.85 12.24 23.61
C GLU A 168 -2.35 11.22 22.56
N ILE A 169 -1.85 11.72 21.45
CA ILE A 169 -1.08 10.96 20.46
C ILE A 169 0.23 11.69 20.23
N TYR A 170 1.19 10.98 19.62
CA TYR A 170 2.47 11.58 19.28
C TYR A 170 2.70 11.46 17.78
N LEU A 171 3.21 12.53 17.17
CA LEU A 171 3.65 12.58 15.79
C LEU A 171 5.18 12.68 15.81
N LEU A 172 5.84 11.82 15.06
CA LEU A 172 7.28 11.75 15.04
C LEU A 172 7.80 11.99 13.61
N GLY A 173 8.85 12.79 13.48
CA GLY A 173 9.57 13.02 12.24
C GLY A 173 11.01 12.51 12.36
N ASP A 174 11.44 11.64 11.43
CA ASP A 174 12.77 11.04 11.40
C ASP A 174 13.88 12.11 11.20
N HIS A 175 13.56 13.06 10.32
CA HIS A 175 14.42 14.21 10.12
C HIS A 175 14.43 15.06 11.40
N HIS A 176 15.61 15.34 11.95
CA HIS A 176 15.79 16.03 13.25
C HIS A 176 15.23 15.31 14.48
N TYR A 177 14.88 14.03 14.42
CA TYR A 177 14.35 13.26 15.56
C TYR A 177 13.28 14.03 16.34
N SER A 178 12.30 14.54 15.60
CA SER A 178 11.27 15.41 16.16
C SER A 178 10.16 14.61 16.80
N VAL A 179 9.73 15.03 18.01
CA VAL A 179 8.60 14.45 18.73
C VAL A 179 7.61 15.57 19.08
N TYR A 180 6.39 15.40 18.58
CA TYR A 180 5.28 16.31 18.84
C TYR A 180 4.19 15.57 19.62
N ARG A 181 3.65 16.23 20.64
CA ARG A 181 2.49 15.73 21.39
C ARG A 181 1.25 16.47 20.95
N VAL A 182 0.22 15.73 20.56
CA VAL A 182 -1.07 16.25 20.17
C VAL A 182 -2.12 15.79 21.18
N ARG A 183 -2.85 16.74 21.77
CA ARG A 183 -3.94 16.44 22.71
C ARG A 183 -5.12 15.84 21.94
N VAL A 184 -5.75 14.81 22.50
CA VAL A 184 -7.00 14.24 21.98
C VAL A 184 -8.16 14.79 22.81
N GLU A 185 -8.98 15.66 22.21
CA GLU A 185 -10.15 16.23 22.86
C GLU A 185 -11.32 15.24 22.90
N LYS A 186 -11.44 14.44 21.84
CA LYS A 186 -12.45 13.39 21.70
C LYS A 186 -11.84 12.21 20.94
N GLY A 187 -11.96 10.98 21.47
CA GLY A 187 -11.47 9.76 20.82
C GLY A 187 -11.81 8.51 21.65
N LYS A 188 -11.94 7.37 20.94
CA LYS A 188 -12.32 6.08 21.55
C LYS A 188 -11.17 5.06 21.46
N PHE A 189 -10.18 5.18 22.33
CA PHE A 189 -8.99 4.30 22.36
C PHE A 189 -9.32 2.80 22.50
N ASN A 190 -10.46 2.45 23.12
CA ASN A 190 -10.88 1.06 23.27
C ASN A 190 -11.21 0.39 21.94
N ARG A 191 -11.71 1.12 20.95
CA ARG A 191 -11.98 0.59 19.61
C ARG A 191 -10.68 0.19 18.92
N ILE A 192 -9.64 1.03 19.01
CA ILE A 192 -8.31 0.70 18.50
C ILE A 192 -7.80 -0.61 19.12
N ARG A 193 -7.89 -0.78 20.46
CA ARG A 193 -7.49 -2.02 21.10
C ARG A 193 -8.25 -3.26 20.59
N GLN A 194 -9.53 -3.11 20.26
CA GLN A 194 -10.31 -4.22 19.71
C GLN A 194 -9.82 -4.64 18.33
N LEU A 195 -9.44 -3.68 17.47
CA LEU A 195 -8.91 -3.95 16.14
C LEU A 195 -7.61 -4.78 16.16
N LEU A 196 -6.79 -4.62 17.21
CA LEU A 196 -5.50 -5.30 17.30
C LEU A 196 -5.62 -6.79 17.66
N LYS A 197 -6.76 -7.26 18.20
CA LYS A 197 -6.91 -8.62 18.72
C LYS A 197 -6.84 -9.70 17.65
N SER A 198 -7.29 -9.40 16.43
CA SER A 198 -7.39 -10.34 15.31
C SER A 198 -6.20 -10.30 14.37
N MET A 199 -5.14 -9.54 14.71
CA MET A 199 -3.97 -9.35 13.85
C MET A 199 -2.90 -10.41 14.10
N ASP A 200 -2.25 -10.85 13.03
CA ASP A 200 -1.02 -11.63 13.08
C ASP A 200 0.14 -10.74 13.54
N ARG A 201 1.13 -11.35 14.20
CA ARG A 201 2.23 -10.64 14.86
C ARG A 201 3.57 -11.18 14.44
N ILE A 202 4.44 -10.30 13.93
CA ILE A 202 5.85 -10.59 13.64
C ILE A 202 6.70 -9.78 14.63
N PRO A 203 7.55 -10.40 15.45
CA PRO A 203 8.42 -9.67 16.37
C PRO A 203 9.35 -8.73 15.62
N VAL A 204 9.41 -7.47 16.09
CA VAL A 204 10.28 -6.42 15.53
C VAL A 204 10.96 -5.62 16.63
N ASP A 205 11.98 -4.86 16.28
CA ASP A 205 12.64 -3.89 17.15
C ASP A 205 13.07 -2.68 16.31
N HIS A 206 12.95 -1.47 16.85
CA HIS A 206 13.44 -0.26 16.18
C HIS A 206 14.82 0.10 16.68
N LYS A 207 15.74 0.38 15.76
CA LYS A 207 17.09 0.85 16.04
C LYS A 207 17.43 2.05 15.19
N ILE A 208 18.36 2.87 15.66
CA ILE A 208 18.97 3.93 14.85
C ILE A 208 20.27 3.38 14.29
N ILE A 209 20.35 3.29 12.96
CA ILE A 209 21.53 2.82 12.22
C ILE A 209 21.89 3.91 11.23
N ASN A 210 23.14 4.39 11.31
CA ASN A 210 23.64 5.50 10.46
C ASN A 210 22.73 6.75 10.47
N GLY A 211 22.12 7.05 11.62
CA GLY A 211 21.25 8.21 11.78
C GLY A 211 19.80 8.01 11.30
N ILE A 212 19.42 6.81 10.89
CA ILE A 212 18.08 6.49 10.38
C ILE A 212 17.39 5.49 11.32
N ALA A 213 16.12 5.71 11.60
CA ALA A 213 15.30 4.77 12.36
C ALA A 213 14.92 3.57 11.47
N VAL A 214 15.41 2.39 11.80
CA VAL A 214 15.20 1.16 11.03
C VAL A 214 14.44 0.14 11.87
N MET A 215 13.43 -0.48 11.27
CA MET A 215 12.70 -1.60 11.86
C MET A 215 13.42 -2.91 11.54
N MET A 216 13.83 -3.61 12.58
CA MET A 216 14.59 -4.86 12.52
C MET A 216 13.72 -6.05 12.89
N TYR A 217 13.91 -7.19 12.23
CA TYR A 217 13.32 -8.48 12.61
C TYR A 217 14.38 -9.29 13.38
N PRO A 218 14.25 -9.39 14.72
CA PRO A 218 15.31 -9.97 15.57
C PRO A 218 15.45 -11.48 15.44
N ARG A 219 14.47 -12.15 14.84
CA ARG A 219 14.44 -13.61 14.64
C ARG A 219 13.96 -13.94 13.23
N PRO A 220 14.34 -15.14 12.71
CA PRO A 220 13.72 -15.67 11.49
C PRO A 220 12.20 -15.77 11.65
N PHE A 221 11.47 -15.53 10.58
CA PHE A 221 10.01 -15.58 10.54
C PHE A 221 9.55 -16.06 9.16
N GLU A 222 8.26 -16.33 9.02
CA GLU A 222 7.70 -16.87 7.79
C GLU A 222 6.60 -15.96 7.25
N LEU A 223 6.57 -15.80 5.93
CA LEU A 223 5.49 -15.15 5.20
C LEU A 223 5.02 -16.05 4.05
N PRO A 224 3.72 -16.03 3.72
CA PRO A 224 3.21 -16.79 2.58
C PRO A 224 3.68 -16.18 1.26
N ALA A 225 4.02 -17.03 0.29
CA ALA A 225 4.02 -16.62 -1.10
C ALA A 225 2.57 -16.41 -1.54
N LEU A 226 2.33 -15.44 -2.42
CA LEU A 226 0.99 -15.05 -2.87
C LEU A 226 0.89 -15.15 -4.39
N GLY A 227 -0.27 -15.55 -4.89
CA GLY A 227 -0.60 -15.55 -6.31
C GLY A 227 -1.58 -14.43 -6.61
N TYR A 228 -1.40 -13.75 -7.74
CA TYR A 228 -2.34 -12.74 -8.23
C TYR A 228 -2.55 -12.88 -9.72
N GLN A 229 -3.77 -12.64 -10.16
CA GLN A 229 -4.03 -12.37 -11.55
C GLN A 229 -3.53 -10.98 -11.89
N ILE A 230 -2.91 -10.82 -13.07
CA ILE A 230 -2.50 -9.52 -13.59
C ILE A 230 -3.35 -9.13 -14.79
N THR A 231 -3.56 -7.82 -14.95
CA THR A 231 -4.16 -7.25 -16.14
C THR A 231 -3.24 -6.19 -16.72
N ALA A 232 -3.35 -5.99 -18.03
CA ALA A 232 -2.68 -4.90 -18.72
C ALA A 232 -3.72 -3.85 -19.12
N GLN A 233 -3.47 -2.58 -18.80
CA GLN A 233 -4.26 -1.48 -19.32
C GLN A 233 -4.10 -1.34 -20.83
N ASN A 234 -5.14 -0.82 -21.50
CA ASN A 234 -5.06 -0.52 -22.92
C ASN A 234 -4.20 0.74 -23.15
N ILE A 235 -3.13 0.60 -23.95
CA ILE A 235 -2.21 1.71 -24.24
C ILE A 235 -2.89 2.87 -24.97
N ASP A 236 -3.86 2.59 -25.82
CA ASP A 236 -4.55 3.65 -26.59
C ASP A 236 -5.43 4.49 -25.65
N THR A 237 -6.14 3.86 -24.71
CA THR A 237 -6.91 4.56 -23.68
C THR A 237 -5.99 5.41 -22.78
N LEU A 238 -4.86 4.83 -22.35
CA LEU A 238 -3.90 5.53 -21.51
C LEU A 238 -3.22 6.70 -22.25
N SER A 239 -2.83 6.51 -23.52
CA SER A 239 -2.26 7.58 -24.34
C SER A 239 -3.26 8.71 -24.54
N ALA A 240 -4.53 8.39 -24.77
CA ALA A 240 -5.59 9.37 -24.89
C ALA A 240 -5.76 10.18 -23.58
N SER A 241 -5.79 9.52 -22.42
CA SER A 241 -5.94 10.21 -21.12
C SER A 241 -4.76 11.12 -20.77
N LEU A 242 -3.54 10.73 -21.14
CA LEU A 242 -2.34 11.53 -20.89
C LEU A 242 -2.12 12.68 -21.88
N MET A 243 -2.56 12.51 -23.13
CA MET A 243 -2.20 13.42 -24.22
C MET A 243 -3.38 14.27 -24.71
N SER A 244 -4.64 13.85 -24.47
CA SER A 244 -5.83 14.56 -24.93
C SER A 244 -6.19 15.70 -23.98
N THR A 245 -5.96 16.94 -24.40
CA THR A 245 -6.45 18.12 -23.68
C THR A 245 -7.44 18.95 -24.47
N ASN A 246 -7.47 18.79 -25.80
CA ASN A 246 -8.39 19.52 -26.71
C ASN A 246 -8.82 18.61 -27.86
N GLN A 247 -10.03 18.78 -28.34
CA GLN A 247 -10.68 17.96 -29.36
C GLN A 247 -10.01 17.98 -30.75
N HIS A 248 -8.92 18.74 -30.94
CA HIS A 248 -8.26 18.95 -32.25
C HIS A 248 -6.79 18.48 -32.29
N ILE A 249 -6.30 17.80 -31.29
CA ILE A 249 -4.92 17.31 -31.26
C ILE A 249 -4.86 15.92 -31.89
N THR A 250 -4.04 15.78 -32.94
CA THR A 250 -3.75 14.49 -33.57
C THR A 250 -2.55 13.85 -32.85
N ILE A 251 -2.78 12.71 -32.21
CA ILE A 251 -1.70 11.91 -31.65
C ILE A 251 -1.07 11.10 -32.76
N THR A 252 0.25 11.28 -32.96
CA THR A 252 1.02 10.49 -33.92
C THR A 252 1.83 9.44 -33.17
N ALA A 253 1.90 8.21 -33.70
CA ALA A 253 2.66 7.11 -33.16
C ALA A 253 3.82 6.75 -34.12
N ASN A 254 5.04 6.72 -33.58
CA ASN A 254 6.22 6.28 -34.30
C ASN A 254 6.82 5.05 -33.62
N ARG A 255 7.00 3.97 -34.39
CA ARG A 255 7.51 2.69 -33.91
C ARG A 255 8.98 2.51 -34.28
N ASN A 256 9.81 2.27 -33.27
CA ASN A 256 11.23 1.96 -33.44
C ASN A 256 11.59 0.75 -32.58
N GLY A 257 11.86 -0.41 -33.19
CA GLY A 257 12.16 -1.66 -32.48
C GLY A 257 11.04 -2.03 -31.48
N ASN A 258 11.38 -2.20 -30.20
CA ASN A 258 10.45 -2.50 -29.13
C ASN A 258 9.73 -1.26 -28.55
N GLU A 259 10.10 -0.05 -28.94
CA GLU A 259 9.51 1.18 -28.45
C GLU A 259 8.50 1.73 -29.44
N THR A 260 7.42 2.29 -28.91
CA THR A 260 6.47 3.11 -29.63
C THR A 260 6.39 4.47 -28.95
N THR A 261 6.70 5.53 -29.69
CA THR A 261 6.60 6.89 -29.20
C THR A 261 5.33 7.54 -29.73
N TYR A 262 4.48 7.99 -28.82
CA TYR A 262 3.31 8.81 -29.11
C TYR A 262 3.66 10.27 -28.83
N THR A 263 3.23 11.18 -29.69
CA THR A 263 3.40 12.63 -29.51
C THR A 263 2.17 13.40 -29.98
N ASP A 264 1.87 14.48 -29.30
CA ASP A 264 0.81 15.42 -29.69
C ASP A 264 1.31 16.51 -30.68
N GLY A 265 2.56 16.38 -31.11
CA GLY A 265 3.19 17.35 -32.00
C GLY A 265 3.58 18.68 -31.35
N THR A 266 3.37 18.82 -30.03
CA THR A 266 3.68 20.04 -29.27
C THR A 266 4.72 19.74 -28.18
N ASN A 267 4.27 19.47 -26.97
CA ASN A 267 5.12 19.38 -25.78
C ASN A 267 4.92 18.08 -24.98
N ARG A 268 4.10 17.14 -25.46
CA ARG A 268 3.84 15.88 -24.78
C ARG A 268 4.38 14.70 -25.57
N ARG A 269 5.00 13.79 -24.84
CA ARG A 269 5.60 12.58 -25.37
C ARG A 269 5.34 11.41 -24.45
N LEU A 270 4.86 10.28 -24.98
CA LEU A 270 4.70 9.02 -24.29
C LEU A 270 5.54 7.97 -25.01
N ILE A 271 6.47 7.36 -24.31
CA ILE A 271 7.31 6.27 -24.81
C ILE A 271 6.83 4.98 -24.15
N PHE A 272 6.40 4.05 -24.98
CA PHE A 272 5.92 2.74 -24.57
C PHE A 272 6.89 1.64 -24.99
N ASN A 273 7.41 0.88 -24.05
CA ASN A 273 8.21 -0.31 -24.30
C ASN A 273 7.28 -1.53 -24.38
N ARG A 274 7.14 -2.09 -25.57
CA ARG A 274 6.24 -3.23 -25.83
C ARG A 274 6.75 -4.56 -25.30
N GLN A 275 8.05 -4.67 -25.01
CA GLN A 275 8.65 -5.91 -24.50
C GLN A 275 8.28 -6.15 -23.04
N ASN A 276 8.27 -5.10 -22.24
CA ASN A 276 8.01 -5.18 -20.79
C ASN A 276 6.79 -4.36 -20.33
N GLY A 277 6.06 -3.70 -21.23
CA GLY A 277 4.85 -2.95 -20.88
C GLY A 277 5.08 -1.70 -20.05
N THR A 278 6.31 -1.18 -20.00
CA THR A 278 6.62 0.03 -19.27
C THR A 278 6.43 1.28 -20.10
N LEU A 279 6.11 2.38 -19.43
CA LEU A 279 5.85 3.67 -20.06
C LEU A 279 6.64 4.77 -19.38
N LYS A 280 7.07 5.72 -20.20
CA LYS A 280 7.62 7.00 -19.78
C LYS A 280 6.84 8.11 -20.45
N TYR A 281 6.19 8.96 -19.65
CA TYR A 281 5.51 10.15 -20.12
C TYR A 281 6.32 11.39 -19.78
N GLU A 282 6.37 12.35 -20.70
CA GLU A 282 7.02 13.63 -20.55
C GLU A 282 6.09 14.73 -21.03
N ASN A 283 5.94 15.79 -20.22
CA ASN A 283 5.17 16.98 -20.56
C ASN A 283 6.04 18.21 -20.32
N TYR A 284 6.39 18.92 -21.38
CA TYR A 284 7.22 20.11 -21.36
C TYR A 284 6.34 21.36 -21.27
N LEU A 285 6.04 21.79 -20.04
CA LEU A 285 5.22 22.97 -19.79
C LEU A 285 6.03 24.24 -20.00
N SER A 286 5.39 25.28 -20.58
CA SER A 286 6.03 26.56 -20.85
C SER A 286 6.00 27.55 -19.68
N LYS A 287 5.41 27.17 -18.54
CA LYS A 287 5.28 28.05 -17.35
C LYS A 287 5.98 27.44 -16.15
N ASP A 288 6.76 28.28 -15.49
CA ASP A 288 7.46 27.98 -14.24
C ASP A 288 6.46 28.09 -13.06
N ASP A 289 5.52 27.15 -12.94
CA ASP A 289 4.65 27.04 -11.79
C ASP A 289 5.39 26.25 -10.69
N ARG A 290 6.10 27.01 -9.83
CA ARG A 290 6.80 26.43 -8.66
C ARG A 290 5.81 26.08 -7.58
N GLU A 291 5.37 24.83 -7.56
CA GLU A 291 4.59 24.30 -6.45
C GLU A 291 5.45 24.08 -5.19
N SER A 292 4.90 24.42 -4.03
CA SER A 292 5.51 24.05 -2.74
C SER A 292 5.41 22.54 -2.50
N THR A 293 6.30 21.98 -1.70
CA THR A 293 6.28 20.53 -1.36
C THR A 293 4.91 20.08 -0.82
N SER A 294 4.19 20.94 -0.07
CA SER A 294 2.86 20.62 0.44
C SER A 294 1.79 20.54 -0.65
N GLN A 295 1.96 21.23 -1.78
CA GLN A 295 1.04 21.24 -2.92
C GLN A 295 1.30 20.08 -3.88
N ILE A 296 2.52 19.52 -3.90
CA ILE A 296 2.89 18.46 -4.84
C ILE A 296 2.13 17.15 -4.57
N PHE A 297 1.82 16.84 -3.31
CA PHE A 297 1.07 15.64 -2.93
C PHE A 297 -0.36 15.64 -3.50
N PRO A 298 -1.21 16.68 -3.30
CA PRO A 298 -2.51 16.75 -3.93
C PRO A 298 -2.42 16.89 -5.46
N HIS A 299 -1.42 17.60 -6.00
CA HIS A 299 -1.20 17.68 -7.44
C HIS A 299 -0.99 16.30 -8.06
N PHE A 300 -0.07 15.51 -7.53
CA PHE A 300 0.21 14.17 -8.06
C PHE A 300 -0.91 13.17 -7.81
N TYR A 301 -1.66 13.29 -6.72
CA TYR A 301 -2.88 12.51 -6.55
C TYR A 301 -3.89 12.78 -7.68
N ASN A 302 -4.12 14.05 -8.02
CA ASN A 302 -4.99 14.41 -9.14
C ASN A 302 -4.46 13.87 -10.47
N LYS A 303 -3.14 13.84 -10.68
CA LYS A 303 -2.53 13.21 -11.86
C LYS A 303 -2.78 11.71 -11.91
N LEU A 304 -2.56 10.98 -10.81
CA LEU A 304 -2.82 9.54 -10.72
C LEU A 304 -4.28 9.20 -11.09
N THR A 305 -5.24 9.98 -10.58
CA THR A 305 -6.66 9.78 -10.88
C THR A 305 -6.99 10.12 -12.34
N THR A 306 -6.40 11.17 -12.88
CA THR A 306 -6.59 11.58 -14.29
C THR A 306 -6.02 10.54 -15.26
N ILE A 307 -4.89 9.95 -14.96
CA ILE A 307 -4.27 8.88 -15.76
C ILE A 307 -5.13 7.61 -15.75
N GLY A 308 -5.96 7.41 -14.72
CA GLY A 308 -6.81 6.24 -14.60
C GLY A 308 -6.04 4.98 -14.14
N ILE A 309 -4.97 5.16 -13.38
CA ILE A 309 -4.23 4.04 -12.79
C ILE A 309 -5.08 3.39 -11.69
N PRO A 310 -5.15 2.05 -11.62
CA PRO A 310 -5.77 1.38 -10.49
C PRO A 310 -5.07 1.73 -9.18
N LEU A 311 -5.79 2.35 -8.25
CA LEU A 311 -5.24 2.83 -6.98
C LEU A 311 -5.42 1.86 -5.81
N ASP A 312 -6.15 0.76 -5.98
CA ASP A 312 -6.61 -0.12 -4.89
C ASP A 312 -5.49 -0.58 -3.94
N ASN A 313 -4.38 -0.99 -4.49
CA ASN A 313 -3.21 -1.41 -3.73
C ASN A 313 -2.06 -0.39 -3.77
N LEU A 314 -2.23 0.73 -4.47
CA LEU A 314 -1.20 1.73 -4.64
C LEU A 314 -1.14 2.64 -3.40
N ARG A 315 0.07 2.80 -2.86
CA ARG A 315 0.34 3.67 -1.71
C ARG A 315 1.55 4.56 -2.03
N TYR A 316 1.56 5.75 -1.46
CA TYR A 316 2.77 6.55 -1.39
C TYR A 316 3.91 5.73 -0.78
N ASP A 317 5.11 5.78 -1.36
CA ASP A 317 6.25 4.99 -0.93
C ASP A 317 7.47 5.84 -0.58
N GLU A 318 7.77 6.87 -1.36
CA GLU A 318 8.98 7.66 -1.16
C GLU A 318 8.88 9.06 -1.76
N VAL A 319 9.56 10.03 -1.14
CA VAL A 319 9.78 11.37 -1.67
C VAL A 319 11.28 11.60 -1.92
N SER A 320 11.61 12.21 -3.05
CA SER A 320 12.98 12.52 -3.43
C SER A 320 13.08 13.82 -4.22
N GLU A 321 14.27 14.17 -4.71
CA GLU A 321 14.51 15.38 -5.52
C GLU A 321 13.98 16.66 -4.83
N HIS A 322 14.25 16.78 -3.52
CA HIS A 322 13.81 17.92 -2.70
C HIS A 322 12.27 18.11 -2.71
N GLY A 323 11.53 16.99 -2.64
CA GLY A 323 10.07 16.99 -2.58
C GLY A 323 9.38 17.05 -3.94
N ARG A 324 10.11 16.97 -5.06
CA ARG A 324 9.54 17.09 -6.41
C ARG A 324 9.27 15.76 -7.12
N ARG A 325 9.73 14.66 -6.55
CA ARG A 325 9.54 13.31 -7.09
C ARG A 325 8.90 12.45 -6.05
N LEU A 326 7.71 11.92 -6.34
CA LEU A 326 7.00 10.96 -5.49
C LEU A 326 6.96 9.60 -6.18
N ASN A 327 7.32 8.58 -5.42
CA ASN A 327 7.13 7.19 -5.80
C ASN A 327 5.90 6.64 -5.09
N TYR A 328 5.08 5.93 -5.85
CA TYR A 328 3.96 5.14 -5.35
C TYR A 328 4.23 3.68 -5.66
N ARG A 329 3.88 2.82 -4.75
CA ARG A 329 4.14 1.39 -4.87
C ARG A 329 2.91 0.57 -4.50
N ALA A 330 2.74 -0.56 -5.16
CA ALA A 330 1.72 -1.52 -4.78
C ALA A 330 2.10 -2.22 -3.47
N TYR A 331 1.13 -2.36 -2.58
CA TYR A 331 1.27 -3.02 -1.28
C TYR A 331 0.27 -4.17 -1.15
N VAL A 332 0.72 -5.27 -0.59
CA VAL A 332 -0.14 -6.41 -0.24
C VAL A 332 0.14 -6.79 1.22
N ASN A 333 -0.91 -6.90 2.03
CA ASN A 333 -0.81 -7.25 3.45
C ASN A 333 0.18 -6.36 4.24
N SER A 334 0.25 -5.06 3.92
CA SER A 334 1.19 -4.08 4.49
C SER A 334 2.66 -4.25 4.06
N PHE A 335 2.95 -5.07 3.06
CA PHE A 335 4.29 -5.24 2.50
C PHE A 335 4.36 -4.68 1.08
N PRO A 336 5.43 -3.91 0.75
CA PRO A 336 5.62 -3.35 -0.59
C PRO A 336 5.97 -4.43 -1.61
N ILE A 337 5.63 -4.17 -2.87
CA ILE A 337 5.97 -5.03 -3.99
C ILE A 337 7.09 -4.38 -4.80
N PHE A 338 8.08 -5.17 -5.17
CA PHE A 338 9.23 -4.73 -5.96
C PHE A 338 9.40 -5.58 -7.23
N ASN A 339 9.86 -4.93 -8.28
CA ASN A 339 10.18 -5.57 -9.54
C ASN A 339 11.27 -4.77 -10.28
N SER A 340 12.19 -5.43 -10.97
CA SER A 340 13.28 -4.79 -11.72
C SER A 340 12.79 -3.94 -12.90
N ASP A 341 11.66 -4.32 -13.51
CA ASP A 341 11.04 -3.58 -14.62
C ASP A 341 10.07 -2.49 -14.15
N GLY A 342 9.90 -2.31 -12.82
CA GLY A 342 9.02 -1.28 -12.24
C GLY A 342 7.54 -1.66 -12.20
N TYR A 343 7.19 -2.96 -12.28
CA TYR A 343 5.80 -3.39 -12.10
C TYR A 343 5.33 -3.14 -10.67
N GLY A 344 4.12 -2.60 -10.54
CA GLY A 344 3.58 -2.20 -9.25
C GLY A 344 4.20 -0.90 -8.70
N GLU A 345 4.94 -0.15 -9.52
CA GLU A 345 5.50 1.16 -9.16
C GLU A 345 5.02 2.24 -10.13
N VAL A 346 4.74 3.42 -9.58
CA VAL A 346 4.44 4.64 -10.34
C VAL A 346 5.29 5.76 -9.79
N THR A 347 6.07 6.39 -10.64
CA THR A 347 6.88 7.55 -10.28
C THR A 347 6.36 8.79 -10.99
N LEU A 348 6.11 9.85 -10.23
CA LEU A 348 5.74 11.17 -10.75
C LEU A 348 6.79 12.18 -10.32
N GLU A 349 7.26 12.99 -11.26
CA GLU A 349 8.27 14.02 -11.03
C GLU A 349 7.84 15.33 -11.67
N SER A 350 7.98 16.43 -10.92
CA SER A 350 7.88 17.80 -11.42
C SER A 350 9.27 18.43 -11.35
N THR A 351 9.84 18.79 -12.51
CA THR A 351 11.16 19.41 -12.54
C THR A 351 11.11 20.88 -12.15
N SER A 352 12.27 21.48 -11.88
CA SER A 352 12.37 22.91 -11.52
C SER A 352 11.86 23.88 -12.60
N GLY A 353 11.68 23.41 -13.84
CA GLY A 353 11.10 24.20 -14.94
C GLY A 353 9.62 23.92 -15.17
N GLY A 354 8.90 23.26 -14.23
CA GLY A 354 7.49 22.93 -14.37
C GLY A 354 7.23 21.72 -15.27
N ASN A 355 8.25 21.09 -15.87
CA ASN A 355 8.05 19.90 -16.68
C ASN A 355 7.68 18.70 -15.82
N GLU A 356 6.76 17.89 -16.32
CA GLU A 356 6.32 16.66 -15.65
C GLU A 356 6.92 15.44 -16.34
N ARG A 357 7.31 14.45 -15.53
CA ARG A 357 7.78 13.14 -15.99
C ARG A 357 7.11 12.06 -15.17
N PHE A 358 6.54 11.05 -15.84
CA PHE A 358 5.90 9.92 -15.18
C PHE A 358 6.51 8.63 -15.70
N TRP A 359 6.73 7.68 -14.79
CA TRP A 359 7.15 6.31 -15.11
C TRP A 359 6.12 5.37 -14.50
N LEU A 360 5.61 4.46 -15.28
CA LEU A 360 4.59 3.50 -14.88
C LEU A 360 4.62 2.25 -15.75
N SER A 361 3.87 1.25 -15.36
CA SER A 361 3.66 0.02 -16.11
C SER A 361 2.18 -0.14 -16.48
N LEU A 362 1.91 -0.78 -17.61
CA LEU A 362 0.54 -1.18 -17.97
C LEU A 362 -0.01 -2.26 -17.03
N TYR A 363 0.88 -3.03 -16.38
CA TYR A 363 0.47 -4.16 -15.56
C TYR A 363 0.06 -3.74 -14.16
N SER A 364 -1.08 -4.27 -13.71
CA SER A 364 -1.58 -4.11 -12.34
C SER A 364 -2.06 -5.44 -11.77
N LEU A 365 -2.00 -5.55 -10.43
CA LEU A 365 -2.58 -6.69 -9.70
C LEU A 365 -4.11 -6.59 -9.71
N GLN A 366 -4.75 -7.74 -9.89
CA GLN A 366 -6.19 -7.88 -9.87
C GLN A 366 -6.64 -8.70 -8.65
N VAL A 367 -7.09 -9.90 -8.89
CA VAL A 367 -7.67 -10.77 -7.88
C VAL A 367 -6.61 -11.69 -7.30
N PRO A 368 -6.56 -11.87 -5.95
CA PRO A 368 -5.72 -12.89 -5.35
C PRO A 368 -6.19 -14.28 -5.79
N LEU A 369 -5.23 -15.11 -6.14
CA LEU A 369 -5.46 -16.49 -6.56
C LEU A 369 -5.07 -17.46 -5.45
N PRO A 370 -5.84 -18.51 -5.22
CA PRO A 370 -5.40 -19.59 -4.34
C PRO A 370 -4.22 -20.31 -5.02
N ILE A 371 -3.04 -20.10 -4.49
CA ILE A 371 -1.87 -20.92 -4.81
C ILE A 371 -1.58 -21.80 -3.60
N ASP A 372 -0.83 -22.88 -3.81
CA ASP A 372 -0.31 -23.68 -2.69
C ASP A 372 0.37 -22.74 -1.71
N HIS A 373 -0.11 -22.74 -0.47
CA HIS A 373 0.35 -21.85 0.60
C HIS A 373 1.79 -22.17 0.99
N GLN A 374 2.73 -21.85 0.09
CA GLN A 374 4.14 -22.01 0.34
C GLN A 374 4.59 -20.91 1.31
N MET A 375 4.85 -21.29 2.57
CA MET A 375 5.50 -20.40 3.53
C MET A 375 6.97 -20.27 3.16
N VAL A 376 7.46 -19.03 3.10
CA VAL A 376 8.86 -18.72 2.84
C VAL A 376 9.49 -18.22 4.14
N LYS A 377 10.52 -18.92 4.58
CA LYS A 377 11.30 -18.57 5.77
C LYS A 377 12.30 -17.47 5.44
N LEU A 378 12.20 -16.36 6.13
CA LEU A 378 13.10 -15.22 6.04
C LEU A 378 14.11 -15.24 7.19
N PRO A 379 15.38 -14.91 6.95
CA PRO A 379 16.39 -14.82 8.00
C PRO A 379 16.10 -13.64 8.94
N SER A 380 16.82 -13.55 10.04
CA SER A 380 16.77 -12.34 10.87
C SER A 380 17.44 -11.16 10.13
N SER A 381 17.04 -9.92 10.47
CA SER A 381 17.71 -8.75 9.91
C SER A 381 19.20 -8.69 10.28
N ALA A 382 19.59 -9.26 11.42
CA ALA A 382 21.00 -9.33 11.80
C ALA A 382 21.79 -10.25 10.85
N ASP A 383 21.22 -11.39 10.45
CA ASP A 383 21.86 -12.29 9.49
C ASP A 383 22.04 -11.62 8.14
N VAL A 384 21.00 -10.93 7.64
CA VAL A 384 21.06 -10.17 6.38
C VAL A 384 22.16 -9.08 6.45
N ILE A 385 22.20 -8.31 7.54
CA ILE A 385 23.21 -7.26 7.72
C ILE A 385 24.64 -7.86 7.80
N ASN A 386 24.81 -9.00 8.49
CA ASN A 386 26.11 -9.66 8.57
C ASN A 386 26.60 -10.16 7.20
N GLN A 387 25.68 -10.70 6.38
CA GLN A 387 26.00 -11.08 5.01
C GLN A 387 26.45 -9.87 4.16
N LEU A 388 25.73 -8.75 4.28
CA LEU A 388 26.07 -7.51 3.58
C LEU A 388 27.39 -6.89 4.08
N HIS A 389 27.72 -7.05 5.36
CA HIS A 389 29.03 -6.65 5.89
C HIS A 389 30.18 -7.39 5.20
N ALA A 390 30.01 -8.68 4.91
CA ALA A 390 31.02 -9.48 4.21
C ALA A 390 31.32 -8.97 2.79
N THR A 391 30.38 -8.25 2.16
CA THR A 391 30.54 -7.68 0.80
C THR A 391 31.15 -6.28 0.76
N ASN A 392 31.49 -5.67 1.91
CA ASN A 392 32.02 -4.30 2.02
C ASN A 392 31.09 -3.19 1.49
N ARG A 393 29.78 -3.45 1.33
CA ARG A 393 28.78 -2.53 0.72
C ARG A 393 27.97 -1.73 1.74
N MET A 394 28.16 -1.96 3.06
CA MET A 394 27.35 -1.38 4.15
C MET A 394 27.26 0.15 4.14
N ARG A 395 28.30 0.86 3.68
CA ARG A 395 28.33 2.33 3.67
C ARG A 395 27.30 2.96 2.76
N ASP A 396 26.92 2.24 1.70
CA ASP A 396 25.98 2.71 0.68
C ASP A 396 24.53 2.27 0.94
N ILE A 397 24.31 1.53 2.05
CA ILE A 397 23.00 1.06 2.46
C ILE A 397 22.31 2.13 3.30
N LYS A 398 21.11 2.53 2.86
CA LYS A 398 20.30 3.56 3.52
C LYS A 398 19.08 3.02 4.25
N ASP A 399 18.49 1.92 3.79
CA ASP A 399 17.29 1.34 4.40
C ASP A 399 17.20 -0.18 4.11
N LEU A 400 16.42 -0.89 4.92
CA LEU A 400 16.15 -2.32 4.81
C LEU A 400 14.65 -2.53 5.00
N ARG A 401 14.01 -3.21 4.03
CA ARG A 401 12.57 -3.52 4.09
C ARG A 401 12.32 -4.98 3.73
N VAL A 402 11.33 -5.57 4.37
CA VAL A 402 10.71 -6.80 3.89
C VAL A 402 9.59 -6.43 2.92
N GLY A 403 9.55 -7.12 1.80
CA GLY A 403 8.55 -6.92 0.75
C GLY A 403 8.40 -8.16 -0.10
N TYR A 404 7.64 -8.06 -1.15
CA TYR A 404 7.43 -9.11 -2.13
C TYR A 404 8.15 -8.79 -3.44
N ILE A 405 8.90 -9.76 -3.98
CA ILE A 405 9.38 -9.68 -5.35
C ILE A 405 8.29 -10.18 -6.29
N TRP A 406 7.98 -9.40 -7.32
CA TRP A 406 7.07 -9.77 -8.39
C TRP A 406 7.79 -10.69 -9.39
N LYS A 407 7.41 -11.97 -9.44
CA LYS A 407 7.94 -12.94 -10.39
C LYS A 407 6.83 -13.38 -11.35
N THR A 408 7.01 -13.10 -12.63
CA THR A 408 6.06 -13.48 -13.68
C THR A 408 6.73 -14.45 -14.64
N ASP A 409 6.07 -15.54 -14.99
CA ASP A 409 6.44 -16.35 -16.14
C ASP A 409 6.01 -15.63 -17.43
N LYS A 410 6.86 -15.64 -18.46
CA LYS A 410 6.74 -14.79 -19.67
C LYS A 410 5.39 -14.83 -20.39
N ASP A 411 4.62 -15.91 -20.23
CA ASP A 411 3.34 -16.14 -20.91
C ASP A 411 2.16 -16.29 -19.92
N SER A 412 2.37 -15.97 -18.64
CA SER A 412 1.37 -16.15 -17.61
C SER A 412 0.64 -14.85 -17.28
N HIS A 413 -0.69 -14.92 -17.24
CA HIS A 413 -1.52 -13.85 -16.65
C HIS A 413 -1.55 -13.90 -15.11
N VAL A 414 -0.64 -14.68 -14.53
CA VAL A 414 -0.51 -14.89 -13.09
C VAL A 414 0.88 -14.48 -12.65
N VAL A 415 0.94 -13.72 -11.55
CA VAL A 415 2.18 -13.38 -10.87
C VAL A 415 2.30 -14.14 -9.57
N LYS A 416 3.50 -14.60 -9.26
CA LYS A 416 3.89 -15.09 -7.94
C LYS A 416 4.64 -14.00 -7.20
N LEU A 417 4.10 -13.59 -6.06
CA LEU A 417 4.74 -12.67 -5.12
C LEU A 417 5.48 -13.49 -4.07
N VAL A 418 6.79 -13.37 -4.03
CA VAL A 418 7.66 -14.14 -3.11
C VAL A 418 8.26 -13.16 -2.10
N PRO A 419 8.08 -13.37 -0.78
CA PRO A 419 8.61 -12.45 0.21
C PRO A 419 10.13 -12.58 0.32
N THR A 420 10.81 -11.43 0.45
CA THR A 420 12.26 -11.33 0.61
C THR A 420 12.64 -9.99 1.25
N TYR A 421 13.93 -9.80 1.55
CA TYR A 421 14.46 -8.52 1.98
C TYR A 421 14.89 -7.68 0.78
N PHE A 422 14.60 -6.39 0.87
CA PHE A 422 15.07 -5.36 -0.04
C PHE A 422 15.96 -4.36 0.68
N ILE A 423 17.02 -3.97 0.03
CA ILE A 423 18.02 -3.05 0.52
C ILE A 423 18.02 -1.79 -0.36
N LYS A 424 17.94 -0.64 0.26
CA LYS A 424 18.12 0.62 -0.46
C LYS A 424 19.62 0.91 -0.63
N TYR A 425 20.17 0.47 -1.74
CA TYR A 425 21.58 0.59 -2.10
C TYR A 425 21.76 1.67 -3.16
N ARG A 426 22.57 2.70 -2.87
CA ARG A 426 22.82 3.84 -3.78
C ARG A 426 21.54 4.49 -4.34
N GLY A 427 20.48 4.54 -3.54
CA GLY A 427 19.20 5.13 -3.91
C GLY A 427 18.22 4.21 -4.64
N HIS A 428 18.60 2.97 -4.93
CA HIS A 428 17.73 1.97 -5.58
C HIS A 428 17.40 0.81 -4.63
N TRP A 429 16.20 0.27 -4.77
CA TRP A 429 15.81 -0.93 -4.05
C TRP A 429 16.27 -2.18 -4.81
N VAL A 430 17.07 -3.02 -4.15
CA VAL A 430 17.64 -4.28 -4.69
C VAL A 430 17.32 -5.42 -3.75
N GLU A 431 17.04 -6.60 -4.29
CA GLU A 431 16.92 -7.81 -3.48
C GLU A 431 18.27 -8.09 -2.78
N TYR A 432 18.26 -8.40 -1.46
CA TYR A 432 19.50 -8.57 -0.71
C TYR A 432 20.44 -9.64 -1.29
N THR A 433 19.87 -10.71 -1.87
CA THR A 433 20.63 -11.81 -2.52
C THR A 433 21.39 -11.37 -3.79
N GLU A 434 20.99 -10.26 -4.42
CA GLU A 434 21.73 -9.70 -5.55
C GLU A 434 23.02 -8.98 -5.11
N LEU A 435 23.04 -8.49 -3.85
CA LEU A 435 24.19 -7.84 -3.26
C LEU A 435 25.21 -8.84 -2.69
N GLU A 436 24.88 -10.12 -2.59
CA GLU A 436 25.78 -11.17 -2.16
C GLU A 436 26.72 -11.64 -3.27
N LYS A 437 26.37 -11.36 -4.52
CA LYS A 437 27.16 -11.66 -5.73
C LYS A 437 28.15 -10.51 -6.02
#